data_58c88fb048aed905239e19ce334fea77
#
_entry.id   58c88fb048aed905239e19ce334fea77
#
_cell.length_a   1.000
_cell.length_b   1.000
_cell.length_c   1.000
_cell.angle_alpha   90.00
_cell.angle_beta   90.00
_cell.angle_gamma   90.00
#
_symmetry.space_group_name_H-M   'P 1'
#
loop_
_entity.id
_entity.type
_entity.pdbx_description
1 polymer ?
#
loop_
_entity_poly.entity_id
_entity_poly.type
_entity_poly.pdbx_seq_one_letter_code
_entity_poly.pdbx_strand_id
1 'polypeptide(L)'
;MYNTSFFKKMLVLASIILLYSCDKDYNVIGGDLIGDNHFDLSKYTSSVVAYNQKTGPIQSNDLVINPLGIYNNPNFGETTANFNTQLTLSSPITAVSTRPYVVSVVLTIPYYYDASKTVTNTDGSHVYTLDSIYGADKAPMKLGVYESGYYMRDTDPTGGFQQPQKYFTDQNADFDNVKVGSRLNTDANSAQNDNFFFDAAEHVVSTTDSITKVVTITRTPPGMQLNLNKSYFKSKIIDGAIAGKLASNDVFKEYFRGIYFKMEKSGSSAGNLAMLNFKAGKITINYNEDLASTTGGDPTRVKKSIVLNMTGNAVSLLNNNFGSSGLAYNALPNTGNTVAGDEKLYLKGGEGSLAILDLFSTAGELEDIRSKGWLVNEANLVFHIDAGAMANSFEPRRVYLYDLTNNRPVVDYYNDASTNTDAKKSKMVFDGNINTDATSKRGVTYKIRITNQIRNLIRNADSTNVKLGIVVTEDINTVASYKMKTPNSFISQAPKASVMNPLGTILYGGKSTVPEDKRLKLEIFYTKPN
;
A
#
# COMPACT_ATOMS: atom_id res chain seq x y z
N MET A 1 47.84 -41.52 31.10
CA MET A 1 47.59 -40.64 29.94
C MET A 1 46.09 -40.61 29.69
N TYR A 2 45.44 -39.55 30.09
CA TYR A 2 43.98 -39.37 29.82
C TYR A 2 43.79 -38.90 28.36
N ASN A 3 42.92 -39.58 27.61
CA ASN A 3 42.72 -39.36 26.20
C ASN A 3 41.85 -38.11 25.97
N THR A 4 42.48 -36.95 25.87
CA THR A 4 41.84 -35.62 25.64
C THR A 4 41.04 -35.53 24.33
N SER A 5 41.21 -36.47 23.40
CA SER A 5 40.50 -36.54 22.14
C SER A 5 39.05 -36.99 22.31
N PHE A 6 38.75 -37.87 23.27
CA PHE A 6 37.40 -38.35 23.58
C PHE A 6 36.52 -37.23 24.20
N PHE A 7 37.09 -36.48 25.13
CA PHE A 7 36.39 -35.35 25.75
C PHE A 7 36.05 -34.21 24.74
N LYS A 8 36.96 -33.93 23.82
CA LYS A 8 36.70 -32.94 22.76
C LYS A 8 35.59 -33.37 21.80
N LYS A 9 35.50 -34.65 21.47
CA LYS A 9 34.43 -35.20 20.63
C LYS A 9 33.07 -35.19 21.37
N MET A 10 33.09 -35.49 22.67
CA MET A 10 31.89 -35.46 23.49
C MET A 10 31.36 -34.03 23.70
N LEU A 11 32.25 -33.03 23.81
CA LEU A 11 31.89 -31.61 23.91
C LEU A 11 31.28 -31.08 22.62
N VAL A 12 31.82 -31.49 21.46
CA VAL A 12 31.27 -31.13 20.13
C VAL A 12 29.89 -31.78 19.94
N LEU A 13 29.69 -33.03 20.35
CA LEU A 13 28.41 -33.71 20.26
C LEU A 13 27.35 -33.04 21.18
N ALA A 14 27.76 -32.66 22.41
CA ALA A 14 26.89 -31.92 23.33
C ALA A 14 26.51 -30.52 22.79
N SER A 15 27.45 -29.84 22.13
CA SER A 15 27.18 -28.55 21.49
C SER A 15 26.19 -28.67 20.31
N ILE A 16 26.27 -29.75 19.52
CA ILE A 16 25.33 -30.01 18.41
C ILE A 16 23.92 -30.31 18.94
N ILE A 17 23.80 -31.03 20.06
CA ILE A 17 22.51 -31.33 20.71
C ILE A 17 21.88 -30.04 21.27
N LEU A 18 22.68 -29.09 21.79
CA LEU A 18 22.19 -27.81 22.29
C LEU A 18 21.76 -26.85 21.16
N LEU A 19 22.28 -27.01 19.94
CA LEU A 19 21.87 -26.21 18.79
C LEU A 19 20.60 -26.75 18.10
N TYR A 20 20.18 -28.00 18.41
CA TYR A 20 18.93 -28.58 17.86
C TYR A 20 17.70 -28.27 18.71
N SER A 21 17.86 -27.53 19.82
CA SER A 21 16.77 -27.22 20.77
C SER A 21 16.21 -25.79 20.63
N CYS A 22 16.34 -25.17 19.47
CA CYS A 22 15.75 -23.84 19.24
C CYS A 22 14.88 -23.83 17.97
N ASP A 23 13.84 -24.66 17.96
CA ASP A 23 12.71 -24.42 17.06
C ASP A 23 11.42 -24.90 17.74
N LYS A 24 10.94 -24.12 18.68
CA LYS A 24 9.57 -24.20 19.17
C LYS A 24 8.96 -22.81 19.19
N ASP A 25 7.91 -22.71 18.40
CA ASP A 25 6.97 -21.63 18.27
C ASP A 25 6.88 -20.69 19.48
N TYR A 26 7.36 -19.47 19.33
CA TYR A 26 7.15 -18.36 20.26
C TYR A 26 5.69 -17.87 20.31
N ASN A 27 4.76 -18.60 19.70
CA ASN A 27 3.34 -18.25 19.65
C ASN A 27 2.47 -18.90 20.72
N VAL A 28 3.07 -19.63 21.68
CA VAL A 28 2.35 -20.15 22.85
C VAL A 28 3.11 -19.77 24.12
N ILE A 29 3.22 -18.47 24.38
CA ILE A 29 3.61 -18.03 25.73
C ILE A 29 2.38 -18.20 26.61
N GLY A 30 2.35 -19.27 27.38
CA GLY A 30 1.37 -19.48 28.44
C GLY A 30 0.74 -20.87 28.55
N GLY A 31 0.97 -21.80 27.62
CA GLY A 31 0.39 -23.14 27.67
C GLY A 31 1.09 -24.10 28.66
N ASP A 32 2.42 -23.99 28.81
CA ASP A 32 3.23 -24.94 29.54
C ASP A 32 3.94 -24.36 30.79
N LEU A 33 3.67 -23.12 31.16
CA LEU A 33 4.37 -22.47 32.30
C LEU A 33 3.59 -22.43 33.60
N ILE A 34 2.39 -23.01 33.64
CA ILE A 34 1.62 -23.18 34.85
C ILE A 34 1.53 -24.68 35.12
N GLY A 35 2.44 -25.18 35.97
CA GLY A 35 2.36 -26.54 36.47
C GLY A 35 0.99 -26.83 37.06
N ASP A 36 0.61 -28.09 37.02
CA ASP A 36 -0.64 -28.64 37.58
C ASP A 36 -0.96 -28.00 38.95
N ASN A 37 -1.98 -27.16 38.93
CA ASN A 37 -2.83 -26.73 40.04
C ASN A 37 -3.11 -25.21 40.08
N HIS A 38 -4.39 -24.88 39.96
CA HIS A 38 -5.12 -23.74 40.50
C HIS A 38 -5.54 -22.57 39.59
N PHE A 39 -5.37 -22.62 38.28
CA PHE A 39 -6.11 -21.71 37.43
C PHE A 39 -6.74 -22.47 36.26
N ASP A 40 -7.99 -22.90 36.42
CA ASP A 40 -8.79 -23.45 35.29
C ASP A 40 -9.02 -22.35 34.28
N LEU A 41 -8.14 -22.25 33.28
CA LEU A 41 -8.34 -21.38 32.13
C LEU A 41 -9.50 -21.94 31.30
N SER A 42 -10.67 -21.33 31.41
CA SER A 42 -11.86 -21.69 30.64
C SER A 42 -11.91 -20.94 29.32
N LYS A 43 -12.46 -21.57 28.28
CA LYS A 43 -12.71 -20.94 26.99
C LYS A 43 -14.22 -20.78 26.77
N TYR A 44 -14.64 -19.60 26.37
CA TYR A 44 -15.96 -19.29 25.88
C TYR A 44 -15.88 -18.85 24.43
N THR A 45 -16.85 -19.23 23.64
CA THR A 45 -16.93 -18.86 22.23
C THR A 45 -18.27 -18.18 21.95
N SER A 46 -18.21 -16.92 21.53
CA SER A 46 -19.38 -16.15 21.13
C SER A 46 -19.53 -16.10 19.62
N SER A 47 -20.77 -16.13 19.14
CA SER A 47 -21.09 -15.94 17.74
C SER A 47 -20.83 -14.48 17.33
N VAL A 48 -20.39 -14.29 16.09
CA VAL A 48 -20.19 -12.96 15.50
C VAL A 48 -21.06 -12.83 14.27
N VAL A 49 -21.94 -11.83 14.24
CA VAL A 49 -22.63 -11.45 13.01
C VAL A 49 -21.68 -10.55 12.20
N ALA A 50 -21.28 -11.05 11.03
CA ALA A 50 -20.35 -10.33 10.16
C ALA A 50 -20.92 -10.26 8.73
N TYR A 51 -20.91 -9.07 8.13
CA TYR A 51 -21.47 -8.86 6.80
C TYR A 51 -20.65 -7.89 5.96
N ASN A 52 -20.72 -8.06 4.64
CA ASN A 52 -19.99 -7.26 3.67
C ASN A 52 -20.56 -5.83 3.57
N GLN A 53 -19.68 -4.89 3.32
CA GLN A 53 -20.02 -3.52 3.03
C GLN A 53 -19.11 -2.96 1.93
N LYS A 54 -19.66 -2.64 0.75
CA LYS A 54 -18.92 -1.95 -0.31
C LYS A 54 -18.69 -0.49 0.05
N THR A 55 -17.53 0.04 -0.33
CA THR A 55 -17.21 1.45 -0.11
C THR A 55 -17.69 2.34 -1.26
N GLY A 56 -17.75 1.81 -2.49
CA GLY A 56 -17.88 2.65 -3.68
C GLY A 56 -16.68 3.60 -3.84
N PRO A 57 -16.82 4.66 -4.67
CA PRO A 57 -15.77 5.65 -4.85
C PRO A 57 -15.35 6.31 -3.54
N ILE A 58 -14.04 6.33 -3.30
CA ILE A 58 -13.45 6.78 -2.05
C ILE A 58 -12.34 7.79 -2.30
N GLN A 59 -12.13 8.70 -1.34
CA GLN A 59 -11.05 9.67 -1.39
C GLN A 59 -9.70 8.97 -1.56
N SER A 60 -8.89 9.45 -2.50
CA SER A 60 -7.60 8.83 -2.86
C SER A 60 -6.50 9.85 -3.15
N ASN A 61 -6.70 11.11 -2.74
CA ASN A 61 -5.66 12.12 -2.87
C ASN A 61 -4.60 11.98 -1.76
N ASP A 62 -3.37 12.36 -2.08
CA ASP A 62 -2.23 12.44 -1.15
C ASP A 62 -1.94 11.16 -0.37
N LEU A 63 -2.15 10.02 -1.00
CA LEU A 63 -1.68 8.75 -0.49
C LEU A 63 -0.14 8.71 -0.50
N VAL A 64 0.46 8.07 0.49
CA VAL A 64 1.93 7.93 0.58
C VAL A 64 2.45 6.98 -0.49
N ILE A 65 1.70 5.91 -0.73
CA ILE A 65 1.99 4.87 -1.72
C ILE A 65 0.78 4.76 -2.62
N ASN A 66 1.00 4.69 -3.93
CA ASN A 66 -0.06 4.72 -4.93
C ASN A 66 0.12 3.57 -5.92
N PRO A 67 -0.95 2.89 -6.32
CA PRO A 67 -0.89 1.88 -7.38
C PRO A 67 -0.72 2.54 -8.76
N LEU A 68 0.04 1.87 -9.63
CA LEU A 68 0.11 2.16 -11.06
C LEU A 68 0.20 0.85 -11.83
N GLY A 69 -0.61 0.67 -12.85
CA GLY A 69 -0.59 -0.55 -13.67
C GLY A 69 -1.96 -1.21 -13.79
N ILE A 70 -1.95 -2.50 -14.14
CA ILE A 70 -3.15 -3.31 -14.34
C ILE A 70 -3.00 -4.60 -13.54
N TYR A 71 -3.95 -4.87 -12.66
CA TYR A 71 -3.99 -6.12 -11.89
C TYR A 71 -5.30 -6.85 -12.12
N ASN A 72 -5.21 -8.03 -12.75
CA ASN A 72 -6.36 -8.92 -12.90
C ASN A 72 -6.40 -9.91 -11.73
N ASN A 73 -7.26 -9.64 -10.76
CA ASN A 73 -7.46 -10.52 -9.62
C ASN A 73 -8.51 -11.58 -9.95
N PRO A 74 -8.23 -12.88 -9.74
CA PRO A 74 -9.18 -13.96 -10.06
C PRO A 74 -10.54 -13.87 -9.36
N ASN A 75 -10.62 -13.20 -8.22
CA ASN A 75 -11.83 -13.10 -7.40
C ASN A 75 -12.49 -11.73 -7.43
N PHE A 76 -11.70 -10.66 -7.62
CA PHE A 76 -12.15 -9.27 -7.50
C PHE A 76 -12.18 -8.53 -8.83
N GLY A 77 -11.84 -9.22 -9.93
CA GLY A 77 -11.80 -8.61 -11.26
C GLY A 77 -10.53 -7.81 -11.53
N GLU A 78 -10.53 -7.08 -12.63
CA GLU A 78 -9.40 -6.30 -13.07
C GLU A 78 -9.50 -4.87 -12.54
N THR A 79 -8.40 -4.37 -11.99
CA THR A 79 -8.23 -2.97 -11.61
C THR A 79 -7.14 -2.35 -12.47
N THR A 80 -7.47 -1.29 -13.22
CA THR A 80 -6.51 -0.41 -13.87
C THR A 80 -6.30 0.81 -12.98
N ALA A 81 -5.07 1.04 -12.56
CA ALA A 81 -4.68 2.16 -11.72
C ALA A 81 -3.90 3.19 -12.53
N ASN A 82 -4.44 4.40 -12.60
CA ASN A 82 -3.83 5.60 -13.17
C ASN A 82 -3.45 6.56 -12.04
N PHE A 83 -2.66 7.56 -12.35
CA PHE A 83 -2.20 8.51 -11.35
C PHE A 83 -2.07 9.92 -11.92
N ASN A 84 -2.48 10.92 -11.16
CA ASN A 84 -2.22 12.33 -11.50
C ASN A 84 -1.53 13.04 -10.36
N THR A 85 -0.56 13.90 -10.68
CA THR A 85 0.16 14.70 -9.69
C THR A 85 0.52 16.07 -10.24
N GLN A 86 0.41 17.09 -9.38
CA GLN A 86 1.03 18.39 -9.63
C GLN A 86 2.54 18.31 -9.43
N LEU A 87 3.26 19.15 -10.16
CA LEU A 87 4.70 19.28 -10.02
C LEU A 87 5.05 20.55 -9.23
N THR A 88 6.19 20.50 -8.54
CA THR A 88 6.76 21.65 -7.86
C THR A 88 8.20 21.88 -8.33
N LEU A 89 8.59 23.12 -8.41
CA LEU A 89 9.97 23.52 -8.68
C LEU A 89 10.83 23.27 -7.43
N SER A 90 12.03 22.73 -7.60
CA SER A 90 13.00 22.64 -6.49
C SER A 90 13.45 24.04 -6.02
N SER A 91 13.49 24.99 -6.95
CA SER A 91 13.75 26.41 -6.68
C SER A 91 13.11 27.26 -7.79
N PRO A 92 12.66 28.49 -7.51
CA PRO A 92 12.21 29.41 -8.53
C PRO A 92 13.29 29.64 -9.59
N ILE A 93 12.85 29.80 -10.86
CA ILE A 93 13.72 30.05 -11.99
C ILE A 93 13.31 31.37 -12.59
N THR A 94 14.14 32.39 -12.37
CA THR A 94 13.87 33.77 -12.76
C THR A 94 14.62 34.21 -14.02
N ALA A 95 15.62 33.43 -14.44
CA ALA A 95 16.38 33.71 -15.64
C ALA A 95 16.95 32.44 -16.28
N VAL A 96 16.94 32.40 -17.60
CA VAL A 96 17.70 31.47 -18.44
C VAL A 96 18.52 32.32 -19.39
N SER A 97 19.80 32.00 -19.55
CA SER A 97 20.71 32.76 -20.38
C SER A 97 20.48 32.52 -21.89
N THR A 98 21.39 33.01 -22.74
CA THR A 98 21.21 32.93 -24.19
C THR A 98 21.45 31.53 -24.76
N ARG A 99 20.85 31.24 -25.91
CA ARG A 99 20.97 29.98 -26.68
C ARG A 99 20.74 28.71 -25.86
N PRO A 100 19.64 28.59 -25.09
CA PRO A 100 19.35 27.39 -24.32
C PRO A 100 19.09 26.20 -25.26
N TYR A 101 19.70 25.04 -24.92
CA TYR A 101 19.52 23.79 -25.67
C TYR A 101 19.28 22.63 -24.70
N VAL A 102 18.14 21.97 -24.79
CA VAL A 102 17.79 20.82 -23.96
C VAL A 102 18.54 19.57 -24.43
N VAL A 103 19.37 19.03 -23.55
CA VAL A 103 20.18 17.82 -23.80
C VAL A 103 19.36 16.56 -23.52
N SER A 104 18.71 16.50 -22.37
CA SER A 104 17.86 15.37 -21.97
C SER A 104 16.74 15.81 -21.05
N VAL A 105 15.65 15.06 -21.07
CA VAL A 105 14.55 15.18 -20.12
C VAL A 105 14.22 13.78 -19.64
N VAL A 106 14.44 13.53 -18.35
CA VAL A 106 14.28 12.19 -17.77
C VAL A 106 13.33 12.25 -16.58
N LEU A 107 12.27 11.46 -16.65
CA LEU A 107 11.38 11.20 -15.53
C LEU A 107 11.90 9.97 -14.79
N THR A 108 12.05 10.07 -13.46
CA THR A 108 12.49 8.95 -12.62
C THR A 108 11.54 8.77 -11.43
N ILE A 109 11.16 7.51 -11.12
CA ILE A 109 10.41 7.12 -9.92
C ILE A 109 11.05 5.83 -9.40
N PRO A 110 11.60 5.80 -8.17
CA PRO A 110 12.21 4.59 -7.63
C PRO A 110 11.17 3.51 -7.38
N TYR A 111 11.56 2.24 -7.56
CA TYR A 111 10.76 1.09 -7.20
C TYR A 111 11.10 0.61 -5.79
N TYR A 112 10.15 -0.10 -5.17
CA TYR A 112 10.43 -0.86 -3.97
C TYR A 112 11.11 -2.18 -4.35
N TYR A 113 12.11 -2.57 -3.58
CA TYR A 113 12.81 -3.84 -3.73
C TYR A 113 13.17 -4.41 -2.37
N ASP A 114 13.34 -5.72 -2.30
CA ASP A 114 13.75 -6.43 -1.09
C ASP A 114 15.27 -6.33 -0.94
N ALA A 115 15.72 -5.46 -0.04
CA ALA A 115 17.15 -5.25 0.22
C ALA A 115 17.84 -6.52 0.74
N SER A 116 17.11 -7.40 1.45
CA SER A 116 17.66 -8.66 1.98
C SER A 116 17.93 -9.71 0.89
N LYS A 117 17.33 -9.55 -0.29
CA LYS A 117 17.53 -10.40 -1.47
C LYS A 117 18.41 -9.77 -2.55
N THR A 118 18.94 -8.58 -2.29
CA THR A 118 19.85 -7.93 -3.24
C THR A 118 21.20 -8.66 -3.24
N VAL A 119 21.63 -9.09 -4.42
CA VAL A 119 22.94 -9.76 -4.61
C VAL A 119 23.89 -8.79 -5.29
N THR A 120 25.08 -8.62 -4.71
CA THR A 120 26.19 -7.84 -5.32
C THR A 120 27.14 -8.79 -6.02
N ASN A 121 27.36 -8.56 -7.31
CA ASN A 121 28.30 -9.33 -8.12
C ASN A 121 29.74 -8.81 -7.96
N THR A 122 30.72 -9.60 -8.42
CA THR A 122 32.16 -9.25 -8.33
C THR A 122 32.56 -8.02 -9.14
N ASP A 123 31.79 -7.68 -10.19
CA ASP A 123 31.98 -6.46 -11.01
C ASP A 123 31.28 -5.21 -10.42
N GLY A 124 30.72 -5.33 -9.21
CA GLY A 124 29.99 -4.26 -8.54
C GLY A 124 28.56 -4.03 -9.08
N SER A 125 28.07 -4.89 -9.99
CA SER A 125 26.66 -4.86 -10.39
C SER A 125 25.76 -5.52 -9.34
N HIS A 126 24.46 -5.19 -9.37
CA HIS A 126 23.49 -5.72 -8.42
C HIS A 126 22.34 -6.43 -9.13
N VAL A 127 21.87 -7.53 -8.53
CA VAL A 127 20.64 -8.20 -8.90
C VAL A 127 19.60 -7.88 -7.84
N TYR A 128 18.49 -7.26 -8.26
CA TYR A 128 17.40 -6.84 -7.36
C TYR A 128 16.19 -7.75 -7.50
N THR A 129 15.48 -7.92 -6.39
CA THR A 129 14.14 -8.51 -6.37
C THR A 129 13.15 -7.39 -6.04
N LEU A 130 12.28 -7.05 -6.99
CA LEU A 130 11.26 -6.02 -6.77
C LEU A 130 10.25 -6.48 -5.72
N ASP A 131 9.76 -5.54 -4.91
CA ASP A 131 8.69 -5.73 -3.94
C ASP A 131 7.43 -4.96 -4.36
N SER A 132 6.28 -5.39 -3.85
CA SER A 132 4.99 -4.71 -4.04
C SER A 132 4.57 -4.58 -5.52
N ILE A 133 4.84 -5.63 -6.30
CA ILE A 133 4.37 -5.81 -7.68
C ILE A 133 3.45 -7.01 -7.74
N TYR A 134 2.27 -6.85 -8.35
CA TYR A 134 1.19 -7.83 -8.40
C TYR A 134 0.77 -8.11 -9.83
N GLY A 135 0.67 -9.38 -10.21
CA GLY A 135 0.38 -9.84 -11.56
C GLY A 135 1.53 -10.63 -12.17
N ALA A 136 1.49 -10.83 -13.48
CA ALA A 136 2.52 -11.60 -14.20
C ALA A 136 3.82 -10.81 -14.30
N ASP A 137 4.95 -11.47 -14.07
CA ASP A 137 6.26 -10.84 -14.18
C ASP A 137 6.51 -10.32 -15.60
N LYS A 138 7.06 -9.10 -15.69
CA LYS A 138 7.39 -8.41 -16.94
C LYS A 138 6.27 -8.37 -17.98
N ALA A 139 5.01 -8.51 -17.56
CA ALA A 139 3.86 -8.41 -18.46
C ALA A 139 3.75 -6.99 -19.06
N PRO A 140 3.85 -6.82 -20.39
CA PRO A 140 3.88 -5.49 -20.99
C PRO A 140 2.53 -4.78 -20.88
N MET A 141 2.58 -3.47 -20.71
CA MET A 141 1.44 -2.55 -20.69
C MET A 141 1.76 -1.32 -21.53
N LYS A 142 0.74 -0.56 -21.91
CA LYS A 142 0.95 0.76 -22.50
C LYS A 142 0.95 1.80 -21.36
N LEU A 143 2.06 2.52 -21.24
CA LEU A 143 2.20 3.66 -20.33
C LEU A 143 2.20 4.94 -21.14
N GLY A 144 1.21 5.80 -20.91
CA GLY A 144 1.15 7.16 -21.42
C GLY A 144 1.41 8.17 -20.32
N VAL A 145 2.37 9.07 -20.52
CA VAL A 145 2.60 10.23 -19.65
C VAL A 145 2.16 11.47 -20.41
N TYR A 146 1.26 12.25 -19.81
CA TYR A 146 0.67 13.45 -20.44
C TYR A 146 0.79 14.66 -19.52
N GLU A 147 0.79 15.87 -20.08
CA GLU A 147 0.49 17.05 -19.30
C GLU A 147 -0.96 16.98 -18.82
N SER A 148 -1.20 17.17 -17.53
CA SER A 148 -2.54 17.29 -16.97
C SER A 148 -3.08 18.71 -17.17
N GLY A 149 -4.26 18.82 -17.77
CA GLY A 149 -4.99 20.09 -17.85
C GLY A 149 -5.90 20.32 -16.64
N TYR A 150 -6.01 19.35 -15.74
CA TYR A 150 -6.84 19.46 -14.55
C TYR A 150 -6.13 20.28 -13.46
N TYR A 151 -6.73 21.39 -13.04
CA TYR A 151 -6.21 22.18 -11.94
C TYR A 151 -6.66 21.58 -10.59
N MET A 152 -5.74 20.96 -9.86
CA MET A 152 -6.02 20.42 -8.53
C MET A 152 -5.92 21.53 -7.49
N ARG A 153 -7.05 21.83 -6.84
CA ARG A 153 -7.13 22.84 -5.76
C ARG A 153 -6.63 22.27 -4.45
N ASP A 154 -6.08 23.13 -3.60
CA ASP A 154 -5.68 22.78 -2.23
C ASP A 154 -6.92 22.74 -1.30
N THR A 155 -7.91 23.62 -1.52
CA THR A 155 -9.08 23.78 -0.68
C THR A 155 -10.39 23.69 -1.46
N ASP A 156 -11.45 23.19 -0.80
CA ASP A 156 -12.79 23.00 -1.34
C ASP A 156 -13.57 24.32 -1.38
N PRO A 157 -13.94 24.82 -2.56
CA PRO A 157 -14.72 26.06 -2.68
C PRO A 157 -16.16 25.93 -2.14
N THR A 158 -16.75 24.73 -2.12
CA THR A 158 -18.12 24.53 -1.65
C THR A 158 -18.27 24.73 -0.15
N GLY A 159 -17.19 24.52 0.62
CA GLY A 159 -17.11 24.77 2.05
C GLY A 159 -16.51 26.12 2.41
N GLY A 160 -16.51 27.11 1.50
CA GLY A 160 -15.89 28.41 1.73
C GLY A 160 -14.38 28.34 1.93
N PHE A 161 -13.72 27.39 1.28
CA PHE A 161 -12.27 27.15 1.35
C PHE A 161 -11.74 26.78 2.74
N GLN A 162 -12.62 26.33 3.65
CA GLN A 162 -12.22 25.94 5.01
C GLN A 162 -11.70 24.50 5.11
N GLN A 163 -11.97 23.66 4.11
CA GLN A 163 -11.61 22.25 4.11
C GLN A 163 -10.70 21.93 2.93
N PRO A 164 -9.77 20.96 3.08
CA PRO A 164 -9.00 20.46 1.97
C PRO A 164 -9.89 19.88 0.86
N GLN A 165 -9.52 20.14 -0.39
CA GLN A 165 -10.18 19.55 -1.54
C GLN A 165 -10.01 18.03 -1.52
N LYS A 166 -11.11 17.30 -1.73
CA LYS A 166 -11.09 15.83 -1.86
C LYS A 166 -11.14 15.44 -3.32
N TYR A 167 -10.32 14.45 -3.68
CA TYR A 167 -10.34 13.79 -4.97
C TYR A 167 -10.60 12.30 -4.76
N PHE A 168 -11.34 11.68 -5.68
CA PHE A 168 -11.86 10.33 -5.51
C PHE A 168 -11.35 9.39 -6.60
N THR A 169 -11.39 8.09 -6.29
CA THR A 169 -10.90 7.00 -7.15
C THR A 169 -11.55 6.97 -8.53
N ASP A 170 -12.81 7.38 -8.66
CA ASP A 170 -13.62 7.28 -9.89
C ASP A 170 -13.45 8.47 -10.87
N GLN A 171 -12.55 9.40 -10.58
CA GLN A 171 -12.38 10.62 -11.39
C GLN A 171 -11.50 10.44 -12.62
N ASN A 172 -11.29 9.23 -13.14
CA ASN A 172 -10.45 8.99 -14.31
C ASN A 172 -10.84 9.85 -15.52
N ALA A 173 -12.14 9.96 -15.79
CA ALA A 173 -12.63 10.75 -16.93
C ALA A 173 -12.33 12.24 -16.78
N ASP A 174 -12.38 12.77 -15.54
CA ASP A 174 -12.12 14.20 -15.29
C ASP A 174 -10.69 14.57 -15.67
N PHE A 175 -9.75 13.67 -15.46
CA PHE A 175 -8.33 13.88 -15.81
C PHE A 175 -8.02 13.49 -17.26
N ASP A 176 -8.52 12.36 -17.75
CA ASP A 176 -8.24 11.88 -19.10
C ASP A 176 -8.80 12.81 -20.19
N ASN A 177 -9.99 13.37 -19.98
CA ASN A 177 -10.63 14.27 -20.96
C ASN A 177 -9.95 15.64 -21.09
N VAL A 178 -9.19 16.06 -20.10
CA VAL A 178 -8.51 17.36 -20.08
C VAL A 178 -6.99 17.27 -20.21
N LYS A 179 -6.44 16.10 -20.54
CA LYS A 179 -5.01 15.98 -20.84
C LYS A 179 -4.62 16.87 -22.02
N VAL A 180 -3.46 17.50 -21.93
CA VAL A 180 -3.01 18.49 -22.91
C VAL A 180 -2.03 17.87 -23.89
N GLY A 181 -2.31 18.03 -25.17
CA GLY A 181 -1.39 17.62 -26.24
C GLY A 181 -1.20 16.12 -26.39
N SER A 182 -0.04 15.75 -26.92
CA SER A 182 0.34 14.35 -27.17
C SER A 182 1.08 13.73 -25.99
N ARG A 183 1.21 12.42 -26.00
CA ARG A 183 2.03 11.66 -25.05
C ARG A 183 3.46 12.22 -24.98
N LEU A 184 3.99 12.37 -23.78
CA LEU A 184 5.31 12.95 -23.53
C LEU A 184 6.45 11.92 -23.58
N ASN A 185 6.19 10.66 -23.22
CA ASN A 185 7.15 9.55 -23.26
C ASN A 185 7.15 8.89 -24.65
N THR A 186 7.76 9.57 -25.62
CA THR A 186 7.78 9.19 -27.05
C THR A 186 9.11 8.57 -27.48
N ASP A 187 9.88 8.00 -26.56
CA ASP A 187 11.15 7.33 -26.87
C ASP A 187 10.93 6.16 -27.85
N ALA A 188 11.90 5.92 -28.74
CA ALA A 188 11.86 4.80 -29.68
C ALA A 188 11.93 3.43 -28.99
N ASN A 189 12.47 3.38 -27.75
CA ASN A 189 12.44 2.19 -26.92
C ASN A 189 11.02 1.97 -26.39
N SER A 190 10.31 1.00 -26.95
CA SER A 190 8.91 0.69 -26.58
C SER A 190 8.72 0.25 -25.13
N ALA A 191 9.79 -0.21 -24.46
CA ALA A 191 9.75 -0.51 -23.02
C ALA A 191 9.54 0.73 -22.15
N GLN A 192 9.65 1.93 -22.70
CA GLN A 192 9.32 3.18 -22.02
C GLN A 192 7.89 3.67 -22.31
N ASN A 193 7.11 2.94 -23.12
CA ASN A 193 5.78 3.37 -23.54
C ASN A 193 4.83 2.20 -23.90
N ASP A 194 4.82 1.72 -25.15
CA ASP A 194 3.80 0.79 -25.64
C ASP A 194 3.97 -0.66 -25.16
N ASN A 195 5.16 -1.01 -24.68
CA ASN A 195 5.50 -2.29 -24.07
C ASN A 195 6.20 -2.09 -22.71
N PHE A 196 5.75 -1.12 -21.96
CA PHE A 196 6.28 -0.82 -20.62
C PHE A 196 6.04 -1.99 -19.67
N PHE A 197 7.02 -2.29 -18.84
CA PHE A 197 6.93 -3.21 -17.70
C PHE A 197 7.83 -2.71 -16.55
N PHE A 198 7.56 -3.15 -15.34
CA PHE A 198 8.41 -2.85 -14.19
C PHE A 198 9.65 -3.75 -14.23
N ASP A 199 10.82 -3.16 -14.46
CA ASP A 199 12.09 -3.88 -14.62
C ASP A 199 12.91 -3.81 -13.34
N ALA A 200 13.43 -4.97 -12.91
CA ALA A 200 14.32 -5.10 -11.76
C ALA A 200 15.77 -4.71 -12.07
N ALA A 201 16.08 -4.40 -13.31
CA ALA A 201 17.44 -4.04 -13.71
C ALA A 201 17.88 -2.71 -13.06
N GLU A 202 19.13 -2.66 -12.60
CA GLU A 202 19.74 -1.39 -12.18
C GLU A 202 19.96 -0.46 -13.38
N HIS A 203 19.93 0.84 -13.11
CA HIS A 203 20.31 1.83 -14.13
C HIS A 203 21.81 2.11 -14.04
N VAL A 204 22.48 1.94 -15.16
CA VAL A 204 23.94 2.13 -15.28
C VAL A 204 24.22 3.32 -16.17
N VAL A 205 24.95 4.29 -15.65
CA VAL A 205 25.46 5.44 -16.40
C VAL A 205 26.97 5.38 -16.41
N SER A 206 27.55 5.30 -17.60
CA SER A 206 29.01 5.37 -17.80
C SER A 206 29.38 6.77 -18.32
N THR A 207 30.28 7.43 -17.63
CA THR A 207 30.83 8.72 -18.05
C THR A 207 32.33 8.61 -18.22
N THR A 208 32.85 9.14 -19.33
CA THR A 208 34.30 9.17 -19.59
C THR A 208 34.76 10.62 -19.44
N ASP A 209 35.70 10.86 -18.55
CA ASP A 209 36.34 12.18 -18.45
C ASP A 209 37.10 12.48 -19.74
N SER A 210 36.87 13.66 -20.29
CA SER A 210 37.41 14.03 -21.61
C SER A 210 38.93 14.24 -21.59
N ILE A 211 39.51 14.57 -20.44
CA ILE A 211 40.94 14.88 -20.26
C ILE A 211 41.66 13.63 -19.78
N THR A 212 41.25 13.07 -18.65
CA THR A 212 41.93 11.93 -18.00
C THR A 212 41.60 10.58 -18.63
N LYS A 213 40.53 10.51 -19.48
CA LYS A 213 40.00 9.27 -20.08
C LYS A 213 39.52 8.24 -19.06
N VAL A 214 39.41 8.62 -17.80
CA VAL A 214 38.88 7.76 -16.73
C VAL A 214 37.39 7.52 -16.96
N VAL A 215 36.99 6.24 -16.94
CA VAL A 215 35.59 5.82 -17.03
C VAL A 215 35.03 5.72 -15.60
N THR A 216 33.97 6.46 -15.33
CA THR A 216 33.22 6.36 -14.08
C THR A 216 31.88 5.68 -14.35
N ILE A 217 31.62 4.58 -13.66
CA ILE A 217 30.35 3.85 -13.71
C ILE A 217 29.53 4.23 -12.48
N THR A 218 28.36 4.83 -12.71
CA THR A 218 27.38 5.12 -11.65
C THR A 218 26.23 4.14 -11.79
N ARG A 219 25.93 3.41 -10.71
CA ARG A 219 24.83 2.44 -10.63
C ARG A 219 23.76 2.96 -9.69
N THR A 220 22.49 2.88 -10.09
CA THR A 220 21.36 3.24 -9.26
C THR A 220 20.36 2.09 -9.21
N PRO A 221 19.68 1.87 -8.06
CA PRO A 221 18.65 0.85 -7.93
C PRO A 221 17.54 0.95 -8.98
N PRO A 222 16.76 -0.12 -9.19
CA PRO A 222 15.69 -0.14 -10.18
C PRO A 222 14.64 0.96 -9.92
N GLY A 223 14.11 1.47 -11.00
CA GLY A 223 13.07 2.51 -10.99
C GLY A 223 12.50 2.73 -12.38
N MET A 224 11.37 3.39 -12.44
CA MET A 224 10.87 3.93 -13.71
C MET A 224 11.83 5.00 -14.20
N GLN A 225 12.35 4.85 -15.40
CA GLN A 225 13.18 5.85 -16.07
C GLN A 225 12.66 6.05 -17.49
N LEU A 226 12.08 7.21 -17.75
CA LEU A 226 11.46 7.52 -19.04
C LEU A 226 12.13 8.74 -19.66
N ASN A 227 12.53 8.64 -20.92
CA ASN A 227 12.94 9.77 -21.72
C ASN A 227 11.70 10.50 -22.22
N LEU A 228 11.59 11.78 -21.88
CA LEU A 228 10.46 12.60 -22.27
C LEU A 228 10.80 13.50 -23.46
N ASN A 229 9.78 14.00 -24.14
CA ASN A 229 9.89 14.82 -25.35
C ASN A 229 10.65 16.14 -25.08
N LYS A 230 11.87 16.24 -25.58
CA LYS A 230 12.76 17.40 -25.35
C LYS A 230 12.20 18.69 -25.93
N SER A 231 11.58 18.65 -27.08
CA SER A 231 11.02 19.85 -27.73
C SER A 231 9.85 20.40 -26.92
N TYR A 232 9.00 19.53 -26.39
CA TYR A 232 7.92 19.93 -25.51
C TYR A 232 8.45 20.61 -24.23
N PHE A 233 9.41 20.01 -23.54
CA PHE A 233 9.97 20.57 -22.30
C PHE A 233 10.83 21.82 -22.57
N LYS A 234 11.46 21.92 -23.73
CA LYS A 234 12.12 23.18 -24.14
C LYS A 234 11.09 24.30 -24.20
N SER A 235 10.00 24.12 -24.94
CA SER A 235 8.96 25.13 -25.08
C SER A 235 8.22 25.41 -23.77
N LYS A 236 7.82 24.36 -23.03
CA LYS A 236 7.02 24.52 -21.81
C LYS A 236 7.84 25.02 -20.62
N ILE A 237 9.06 24.54 -20.43
CA ILE A 237 9.85 24.82 -19.22
C ILE A 237 10.92 25.87 -19.47
N ILE A 238 11.76 25.72 -20.50
CA ILE A 238 12.85 26.67 -20.75
C ILE A 238 12.28 28.03 -21.24
N ASP A 239 11.45 28.01 -22.26
CA ASP A 239 10.82 29.23 -22.77
C ASP A 239 9.81 29.80 -21.76
N GLY A 240 9.15 28.93 -20.98
CA GLY A 240 8.31 29.32 -19.86
C GLY A 240 9.06 30.03 -18.74
N ALA A 241 10.30 29.62 -18.43
CA ALA A 241 11.17 30.30 -17.46
C ALA A 241 11.53 31.71 -17.97
N ILE A 242 11.92 31.83 -19.25
CA ILE A 242 12.19 33.14 -19.89
C ILE A 242 10.96 34.04 -19.83
N ALA A 243 9.75 33.48 -19.95
CA ALA A 243 8.49 34.21 -19.86
C ALA A 243 7.99 34.43 -18.41
N GLY A 244 8.82 34.14 -17.39
CA GLY A 244 8.49 34.34 -15.96
C GLY A 244 7.49 33.33 -15.37
N LYS A 245 7.14 32.24 -16.10
CA LYS A 245 6.15 31.25 -15.65
C LYS A 245 6.67 30.32 -14.54
N LEU A 246 7.97 30.36 -14.23
CA LEU A 246 8.64 29.56 -13.21
C LEU A 246 9.16 30.42 -12.06
N ALA A 247 8.69 31.65 -11.92
CA ALA A 247 9.12 32.59 -10.88
C ALA A 247 8.71 32.20 -9.45
N SER A 248 7.64 31.40 -9.31
CA SER A 248 7.20 30.80 -8.05
C SER A 248 6.44 29.51 -8.31
N ASN A 249 6.26 28.69 -7.26
CA ASN A 249 5.43 27.49 -7.39
C ASN A 249 3.96 27.79 -7.68
N ASP A 250 3.42 28.89 -7.18
CA ASP A 250 2.02 29.26 -7.45
C ASP A 250 1.81 29.63 -8.92
N VAL A 251 2.71 30.47 -9.48
CA VAL A 251 2.68 30.80 -10.92
C VAL A 251 2.91 29.54 -11.76
N PHE A 252 3.80 28.66 -11.33
CA PHE A 252 4.11 27.42 -12.03
C PHE A 252 2.91 26.46 -12.07
N LYS A 253 2.21 26.25 -10.95
CA LYS A 253 1.03 25.37 -10.87
C LYS A 253 -0.13 25.84 -11.77
N GLU A 254 -0.30 27.14 -11.96
CA GLU A 254 -1.29 27.68 -12.92
C GLU A 254 -0.88 27.44 -14.37
N TYR A 255 0.40 27.53 -14.67
CA TYR A 255 0.96 27.39 -15.99
C TYR A 255 1.12 25.91 -16.41
N PHE A 256 1.60 25.05 -15.50
CA PHE A 256 1.83 23.62 -15.71
C PHE A 256 1.14 22.83 -14.60
N ARG A 257 -0.10 22.43 -14.86
CA ARG A 257 -1.02 21.91 -13.85
C ARG A 257 -0.68 20.52 -13.33
N GLY A 258 0.25 19.80 -13.98
CA GLY A 258 0.73 18.51 -13.52
C GLY A 258 0.98 17.49 -14.61
N ILE A 259 1.20 16.26 -14.19
CA ILE A 259 1.45 15.09 -15.04
C ILE A 259 0.41 14.02 -14.74
N TYR A 260 -0.17 13.46 -15.79
CA TYR A 260 -1.11 12.35 -15.75
C TYR A 260 -0.45 11.08 -16.33
N PHE A 261 -0.43 10.01 -15.53
CA PHE A 261 0.02 8.68 -15.90
C PHE A 261 -1.18 7.82 -16.25
N LYS A 262 -1.27 7.39 -17.51
CA LYS A 262 -2.33 6.53 -18.03
C LYS A 262 -1.80 5.15 -18.36
N MET A 263 -2.46 4.13 -17.81
CA MET A 263 -2.17 2.73 -18.10
C MET A 263 -3.25 2.13 -19.01
N GLU A 264 -2.83 1.37 -20.00
CA GLU A 264 -3.71 0.63 -20.90
C GLU A 264 -3.11 -0.74 -21.20
N LYS A 265 -3.93 -1.70 -21.63
CA LYS A 265 -3.44 -3.03 -22.03
C LYS A 265 -2.55 -2.94 -23.27
N SER A 266 -1.48 -3.71 -23.31
CA SER A 266 -0.70 -3.98 -24.51
C SER A 266 -1.14 -5.32 -25.11
N GLY A 267 -1.95 -5.29 -26.15
CA GLY A 267 -2.52 -6.49 -26.78
C GLY A 267 -3.32 -7.34 -25.78
N SER A 268 -3.01 -8.63 -25.71
CA SER A 268 -3.63 -9.60 -24.79
C SER A 268 -2.91 -9.76 -23.45
N SER A 269 -1.91 -8.92 -23.16
CA SER A 269 -1.14 -8.99 -21.90
C SER A 269 -2.05 -8.80 -20.68
N ALA A 270 -1.82 -9.62 -19.66
CA ALA A 270 -2.52 -9.49 -18.38
C ALA A 270 -2.10 -8.25 -17.60
N GLY A 271 -0.94 -7.67 -17.92
CA GLY A 271 -0.36 -6.57 -17.16
C GLY A 271 0.14 -6.97 -15.78
N ASN A 272 0.66 -6.01 -15.07
CA ASN A 272 0.95 -6.06 -13.64
C ASN A 272 0.78 -4.67 -13.02
N LEU A 273 0.74 -4.61 -11.69
CA LEU A 273 0.53 -3.38 -10.93
C LEU A 273 1.62 -3.25 -9.89
N ALA A 274 2.27 -2.09 -9.85
CA ALA A 274 3.25 -1.76 -8.83
C ALA A 274 2.71 -0.71 -7.85
N MET A 275 3.12 -0.83 -6.60
CA MET A 275 2.94 0.22 -5.60
C MET A 275 4.14 1.16 -5.64
N LEU A 276 3.90 2.46 -5.84
CA LEU A 276 4.94 3.46 -6.06
C LEU A 276 4.84 4.62 -5.06
N ASN A 277 6.00 5.12 -4.64
CA ASN A 277 6.09 6.41 -3.96
C ASN A 277 6.38 7.51 -5.00
N PHE A 278 5.33 8.07 -5.57
CA PHE A 278 5.47 9.15 -6.56
C PHE A 278 6.13 10.42 -5.98
N LYS A 279 6.00 10.67 -4.67
CA LYS A 279 6.65 11.84 -4.05
C LYS A 279 8.18 11.78 -4.07
N ALA A 280 8.75 10.58 -4.25
CA ALA A 280 10.18 10.41 -4.52
C ALA A 280 10.54 10.57 -6.02
N GLY A 281 9.53 10.73 -6.88
CA GLY A 281 9.70 10.91 -8.31
C GLY A 281 10.04 12.36 -8.69
N LYS A 282 10.74 12.50 -9.82
CA LYS A 282 11.11 13.80 -10.38
C LYS A 282 11.28 13.76 -11.89
N ILE A 283 11.18 14.93 -12.51
CA ILE A 283 11.60 15.14 -13.90
C ILE A 283 12.83 16.03 -13.87
N THR A 284 13.93 15.55 -14.46
CA THR A 284 15.18 16.32 -14.58
C THR A 284 15.35 16.75 -16.04
N ILE A 285 15.41 18.07 -16.27
CA ILE A 285 15.66 18.69 -17.56
C ILE A 285 17.10 19.18 -17.57
N ASN A 286 17.98 18.49 -18.30
CA ASN A 286 19.36 18.92 -18.49
C ASN A 286 19.45 19.76 -19.76
N TYR A 287 20.05 20.93 -19.63
CA TYR A 287 20.22 21.84 -20.77
C TYR A 287 21.56 22.56 -20.69
N ASN A 288 22.00 23.11 -21.81
CA ASN A 288 23.15 23.97 -21.89
C ASN A 288 22.67 25.39 -22.22
N GLU A 289 23.35 26.39 -21.70
CA GLU A 289 23.15 27.81 -22.03
C GLU A 289 24.49 28.54 -22.12
N ASP A 290 24.50 29.73 -22.73
CA ASP A 290 25.69 30.55 -22.81
C ASP A 290 25.60 31.67 -21.78
N LEU A 291 26.56 31.70 -20.85
CA LEU A 291 26.72 32.81 -19.94
C LEU A 291 27.54 33.93 -20.61
N ALA A 292 27.05 35.15 -20.51
CA ALA A 292 27.80 36.32 -20.97
C ALA A 292 29.15 36.42 -20.27
N SER A 293 30.19 36.75 -21.00
CA SER A 293 31.49 37.07 -20.40
C SER A 293 31.41 38.34 -19.58
N THR A 294 31.88 38.31 -18.35
CA THR A 294 32.00 39.51 -17.49
C THR A 294 33.23 40.36 -17.83
N THR A 295 34.13 39.83 -18.68
CA THR A 295 35.41 40.46 -19.05
C THR A 295 35.48 40.85 -20.53
N GLY A 296 34.34 40.79 -21.27
CA GLY A 296 34.27 41.18 -22.69
C GLY A 296 34.73 40.11 -23.69
N GLY A 297 34.99 38.86 -23.23
CA GLY A 297 35.33 37.73 -24.11
C GLY A 297 34.10 36.98 -24.63
N ASP A 298 34.32 35.86 -25.32
CA ASP A 298 33.24 34.99 -25.80
C ASP A 298 32.40 34.42 -24.67
N PRO A 299 31.08 34.18 -24.88
CA PRO A 299 30.22 33.56 -23.92
C PRO A 299 30.67 32.11 -23.58
N THR A 300 30.60 31.74 -22.32
CA THR A 300 30.98 30.41 -21.86
C THR A 300 29.75 29.46 -21.89
N ARG A 301 29.88 28.33 -22.59
CA ARG A 301 28.86 27.28 -22.60
C ARG A 301 28.84 26.50 -21.29
N VAL A 302 27.73 26.53 -20.56
CA VAL A 302 27.59 25.88 -19.27
C VAL A 302 26.44 24.87 -19.29
N LYS A 303 26.59 23.83 -18.46
CA LYS A 303 25.56 22.80 -18.22
C LYS A 303 24.70 23.22 -17.03
N LYS A 304 23.40 23.13 -17.18
CA LYS A 304 22.40 23.43 -16.14
C LYS A 304 21.37 22.32 -16.05
N SER A 305 20.66 22.27 -14.95
CA SER A 305 19.50 21.38 -14.79
C SER A 305 18.35 22.08 -14.08
N ILE A 306 17.13 21.74 -14.48
CA ILE A 306 15.89 22.10 -13.81
C ILE A 306 15.27 20.80 -13.30
N VAL A 307 14.89 20.77 -12.03
CA VAL A 307 14.23 19.62 -11.41
C VAL A 307 12.81 19.99 -11.02
N LEU A 308 11.86 19.20 -11.51
CA LEU A 308 10.45 19.27 -11.17
C LEU A 308 10.14 18.07 -10.28
N ASN A 309 9.73 18.29 -9.04
CA ASN A 309 9.40 17.24 -8.07
C ASN A 309 7.91 16.90 -8.12
N MET A 310 7.56 15.64 -7.88
CA MET A 310 6.17 15.16 -7.81
C MET A 310 5.59 15.29 -6.39
N THR A 311 5.73 16.48 -5.78
CA THR A 311 5.36 16.75 -4.38
C THR A 311 4.12 17.64 -4.20
N GLY A 312 3.46 18.02 -5.30
CA GLY A 312 2.17 18.71 -5.25
C GLY A 312 1.00 17.78 -4.96
N ASN A 313 -0.24 18.30 -5.07
CA ASN A 313 -1.46 17.51 -4.93
C ASN A 313 -1.44 16.32 -5.89
N ALA A 314 -1.87 15.16 -5.41
CA ALA A 314 -1.88 13.94 -6.19
C ALA A 314 -3.14 13.12 -5.93
N VAL A 315 -3.53 12.27 -6.89
CA VAL A 315 -4.68 11.38 -6.76
C VAL A 315 -4.45 10.06 -7.48
N SER A 316 -4.80 8.96 -6.81
CA SER A 316 -4.90 7.63 -7.41
C SER A 316 -6.28 7.47 -8.06
N LEU A 317 -6.29 7.08 -9.32
CA LEU A 317 -7.50 6.93 -10.13
C LEU A 317 -7.66 5.45 -10.49
N LEU A 318 -8.78 4.86 -10.10
CA LEU A 318 -9.03 3.44 -10.28
C LEU A 318 -10.15 3.22 -11.29
N ASN A 319 -9.97 2.23 -12.16
CA ASN A 319 -11.01 1.75 -13.05
C ASN A 319 -11.15 0.23 -12.83
N ASN A 320 -12.27 -0.18 -12.24
CA ASN A 320 -12.56 -1.57 -11.94
C ASN A 320 -13.42 -2.19 -13.04
N ASN A 321 -12.92 -3.30 -13.60
CA ASN A 321 -13.66 -4.12 -14.56
C ASN A 321 -13.81 -5.53 -13.97
N PHE A 322 -15.03 -5.89 -13.63
CA PHE A 322 -15.30 -7.17 -12.98
C PHE A 322 -15.26 -8.37 -13.93
N GLY A 323 -15.50 -8.16 -15.23
CA GLY A 323 -15.39 -9.22 -16.26
C GLY A 323 -15.96 -10.57 -15.82
N SER A 324 -15.32 -11.67 -16.23
CA SER A 324 -15.68 -13.03 -15.79
C SER A 324 -15.10 -13.39 -14.42
N SER A 325 -13.94 -12.85 -14.05
CA SER A 325 -13.24 -13.18 -12.80
C SER A 325 -13.85 -12.53 -11.56
N GLY A 326 -14.43 -11.34 -11.69
CA GLY A 326 -15.01 -10.59 -10.58
C GLY A 326 -16.52 -10.75 -10.40
N LEU A 327 -17.18 -11.66 -11.10
CA LEU A 327 -18.65 -11.75 -11.12
C LEU A 327 -19.26 -11.97 -9.73
N ALA A 328 -18.70 -12.88 -8.93
CA ALA A 328 -19.20 -13.16 -7.59
C ALA A 328 -19.08 -11.93 -6.67
N TYR A 329 -17.96 -11.24 -6.73
CA TYR A 329 -17.75 -9.99 -5.99
C TYR A 329 -18.67 -8.86 -6.47
N ASN A 330 -18.84 -8.72 -7.78
CA ASN A 330 -19.72 -7.71 -8.35
C ASN A 330 -21.20 -7.92 -7.98
N ALA A 331 -21.62 -9.17 -7.91
CA ALA A 331 -22.98 -9.56 -7.55
C ALA A 331 -23.33 -9.32 -6.07
N LEU A 332 -22.34 -9.07 -5.20
CA LEU A 332 -22.61 -8.75 -3.80
C LEU A 332 -23.45 -7.47 -3.70
N PRO A 333 -24.43 -7.43 -2.80
CA PRO A 333 -25.13 -6.18 -2.47
C PRO A 333 -24.16 -5.15 -1.88
N ASN A 334 -24.54 -3.88 -1.88
CA ASN A 334 -23.73 -2.84 -1.25
C ASN A 334 -23.55 -3.08 0.25
N THR A 335 -24.58 -3.59 0.90
CA THR A 335 -24.57 -4.04 2.30
C THR A 335 -25.09 -5.48 2.35
N GLY A 336 -24.35 -6.36 3.01
CA GLY A 336 -24.69 -7.77 3.19
C GLY A 336 -25.83 -7.98 4.19
N ASN A 337 -25.99 -9.22 4.63
CA ASN A 337 -27.06 -9.58 5.56
C ASN A 337 -26.73 -9.14 6.99
N THR A 338 -27.34 -8.05 7.44
CA THR A 338 -27.09 -7.45 8.75
C THR A 338 -27.68 -8.24 9.93
N VAL A 339 -28.53 -9.24 9.68
CA VAL A 339 -29.20 -10.04 10.72
C VAL A 339 -28.51 -11.39 10.91
N ALA A 340 -28.35 -12.16 9.84
CA ALA A 340 -27.77 -13.49 9.91
C ALA A 340 -26.25 -13.51 9.61
N GLY A 341 -25.69 -12.41 9.15
CA GLY A 341 -24.34 -12.32 8.61
C GLY A 341 -24.22 -12.99 7.23
N ASP A 342 -23.06 -12.86 6.64
CA ASP A 342 -22.71 -13.48 5.36
C ASP A 342 -21.84 -14.73 5.58
N GLU A 343 -21.88 -15.66 4.63
CA GLU A 343 -21.05 -16.86 4.66
C GLU A 343 -19.59 -16.56 4.35
N LYS A 344 -19.36 -15.59 3.46
CA LYS A 344 -18.04 -15.15 3.05
C LYS A 344 -17.93 -13.64 3.15
N LEU A 345 -16.80 -13.19 3.66
CA LEU A 345 -16.47 -11.77 3.80
C LEU A 345 -15.42 -11.42 2.76
N TYR A 346 -15.76 -10.50 1.89
CA TYR A 346 -14.89 -10.03 0.82
C TYR A 346 -14.26 -8.71 1.24
N LEU A 347 -12.99 -8.75 1.62
CA LEU A 347 -12.20 -7.56 1.95
C LEU A 347 -11.38 -7.16 0.73
N LYS A 348 -11.57 -5.96 0.19
CA LYS A 348 -10.81 -5.43 -0.94
C LYS A 348 -10.41 -3.99 -0.64
N GLY A 349 -9.16 -3.66 -0.81
CA GLY A 349 -8.66 -2.29 -0.70
C GLY A 349 -8.99 -1.43 -1.93
N GLY A 350 -8.50 -0.20 -1.93
CA GLY A 350 -8.84 0.80 -2.95
C GLY A 350 -10.33 1.16 -2.90
N GLU A 351 -10.95 1.26 -4.07
CA GLU A 351 -12.40 1.26 -4.22
C GLU A 351 -12.91 -0.19 -4.10
N GLY A 352 -13.24 -0.60 -2.90
CA GLY A 352 -13.46 -2.01 -2.61
C GLY A 352 -14.55 -2.26 -1.58
N SER A 353 -14.22 -3.06 -0.56
CA SER A 353 -15.16 -3.48 0.47
C SER A 353 -14.46 -3.80 1.80
N LEU A 354 -15.23 -3.69 2.86
CA LEU A 354 -14.88 -4.09 4.22
C LEU A 354 -15.95 -5.03 4.76
N ALA A 355 -15.70 -5.64 5.92
CA ALA A 355 -16.77 -6.31 6.65
C ALA A 355 -17.07 -5.57 7.95
N ILE A 356 -18.35 -5.53 8.31
CA ILE A 356 -18.85 -4.99 9.57
C ILE A 356 -19.15 -6.15 10.50
N LEU A 357 -18.73 -6.05 11.77
CA LEU A 357 -18.86 -7.09 12.78
C LEU A 357 -19.71 -6.56 13.94
N ASP A 358 -20.72 -7.34 14.32
CA ASP A 358 -21.49 -7.18 15.54
C ASP A 358 -21.12 -8.33 16.50
N LEU A 359 -20.51 -7.98 17.63
CA LEU A 359 -20.18 -8.91 18.71
C LEU A 359 -21.35 -9.01 19.67
N PHE A 360 -21.50 -10.15 20.34
CA PHE A 360 -22.56 -10.38 21.32
C PHE A 360 -23.96 -10.02 20.77
N SER A 361 -24.23 -10.47 19.54
CA SER A 361 -25.49 -10.18 18.84
C SER A 361 -26.69 -10.96 19.39
N THR A 362 -26.44 -12.01 20.17
CA THR A 362 -27.49 -12.76 20.86
C THR A 362 -28.02 -11.92 22.04
N ALA A 363 -29.33 -11.72 22.07
CA ALA A 363 -29.96 -10.94 23.12
C ALA A 363 -29.65 -11.50 24.53
N GLY A 364 -29.17 -10.65 25.44
CA GLY A 364 -28.83 -11.00 26.82
C GLY A 364 -27.50 -11.71 27.00
N GLU A 365 -26.75 -12.04 25.94
CA GLU A 365 -25.46 -12.74 26.03
C GLU A 365 -24.41 -11.95 26.81
N LEU A 366 -24.26 -10.65 26.49
CA LEU A 366 -23.28 -9.80 27.16
C LEU A 366 -23.61 -9.58 28.64
N GLU A 367 -24.89 -9.42 28.97
CA GLU A 367 -25.39 -9.28 30.33
C GLU A 367 -25.19 -10.56 31.14
N ASP A 368 -25.43 -11.71 30.54
CA ASP A 368 -25.14 -13.01 31.17
C ASP A 368 -23.64 -13.17 31.49
N ILE A 369 -22.78 -12.80 30.53
CA ILE A 369 -21.32 -12.84 30.74
C ILE A 369 -20.88 -11.87 31.85
N ARG A 370 -21.45 -10.68 31.88
CA ARG A 370 -21.20 -9.67 32.93
C ARG A 370 -21.56 -10.21 34.32
N SER A 371 -22.71 -10.88 34.43
CA SER A 371 -23.20 -11.45 35.69
C SER A 371 -22.27 -12.52 36.29
N LYS A 372 -21.50 -13.19 35.44
CA LYS A 372 -20.57 -14.26 35.84
C LYS A 372 -19.23 -13.77 36.39
N GLY A 373 -18.94 -12.46 36.29
CA GLY A 373 -17.76 -11.84 36.86
C GLY A 373 -16.42 -12.37 36.32
N TRP A 374 -16.39 -12.87 35.08
CA TRP A 374 -15.21 -13.46 34.48
C TRP A 374 -13.99 -12.53 34.43
N LEU A 375 -12.84 -13.07 34.79
CA LEU A 375 -11.53 -12.42 34.61
C LEU A 375 -11.01 -12.78 33.22
N VAL A 376 -11.21 -11.89 32.25
CA VAL A 376 -10.76 -12.13 30.87
C VAL A 376 -9.24 -12.06 30.78
N ASN A 377 -8.60 -13.14 30.37
CA ASN A 377 -7.15 -13.26 30.18
C ASN A 377 -6.75 -12.93 28.75
N GLU A 378 -7.48 -13.46 27.77
CA GLU A 378 -7.27 -13.20 26.34
C GLU A 378 -8.62 -13.22 25.58
N ALA A 379 -8.76 -12.37 24.57
CA ALA A 379 -9.88 -12.45 23.65
C ALA A 379 -9.39 -12.18 22.22
N ASN A 380 -9.83 -13.04 21.27
CA ASN A 380 -9.36 -13.03 19.88
C ASN A 380 -10.52 -13.17 18.91
N LEU A 381 -10.36 -12.52 17.75
CA LEU A 381 -11.09 -12.81 16.53
C LEU A 381 -10.15 -13.56 15.57
N VAL A 382 -10.58 -14.76 15.14
CA VAL A 382 -9.82 -15.58 14.19
C VAL A 382 -10.60 -15.66 12.88
N PHE A 383 -10.01 -15.11 11.82
CA PHE A 383 -10.60 -15.08 10.48
C PHE A 383 -9.92 -16.14 9.62
N HIS A 384 -10.64 -17.17 9.23
CA HIS A 384 -10.14 -18.20 8.31
C HIS A 384 -10.24 -17.74 6.87
N ILE A 385 -9.15 -17.86 6.12
CA ILE A 385 -9.08 -17.54 4.70
C ILE A 385 -9.76 -18.65 3.90
N ASP A 386 -10.57 -18.30 2.91
CA ASP A 386 -11.02 -19.25 1.90
C ASP A 386 -9.86 -19.59 0.94
N ALA A 387 -8.99 -20.51 1.37
CA ALA A 387 -7.79 -20.89 0.64
C ALA A 387 -8.09 -21.39 -0.78
N GLY A 388 -9.26 -22.04 -0.99
CA GLY A 388 -9.68 -22.50 -2.31
C GLY A 388 -9.95 -21.33 -3.26
N ALA A 389 -10.72 -20.34 -2.82
CA ALA A 389 -10.98 -19.14 -3.60
C ALA A 389 -9.68 -18.32 -3.82
N MET A 390 -8.83 -18.23 -2.80
CA MET A 390 -7.62 -17.41 -2.85
C MET A 390 -6.41 -18.08 -3.52
N ALA A 391 -6.51 -19.33 -3.99
CA ALA A 391 -5.39 -20.14 -4.47
C ALA A 391 -4.48 -19.44 -5.50
N ASN A 392 -5.06 -18.64 -6.40
CA ASN A 392 -4.35 -17.95 -7.48
C ASN A 392 -4.29 -16.42 -7.30
N SER A 393 -4.60 -15.92 -6.11
CA SER A 393 -4.57 -14.49 -5.81
C SER A 393 -3.37 -14.13 -4.94
N PHE A 394 -2.84 -12.92 -5.11
CA PHE A 394 -1.95 -12.33 -4.10
C PHE A 394 -2.77 -12.02 -2.86
N GLU A 395 -2.22 -12.35 -1.69
CA GLU A 395 -2.89 -12.20 -0.40
C GLU A 395 -2.38 -10.96 0.32
N PRO A 396 -3.28 -10.13 0.91
CA PRO A 396 -2.85 -9.04 1.78
C PRO A 396 -2.04 -9.59 2.96
N ARG A 397 -0.92 -8.96 3.25
CA ARG A 397 -0.06 -9.38 4.38
C ARG A 397 -0.71 -9.16 5.74
N ARG A 398 -1.73 -8.26 5.81
CA ARG A 398 -2.34 -7.88 7.08
C ARG A 398 -3.76 -7.34 6.89
N VAL A 399 -4.60 -7.58 7.91
CA VAL A 399 -5.90 -6.94 8.08
C VAL A 399 -5.88 -6.02 9.30
N TYR A 400 -6.78 -5.04 9.33
CA TYR A 400 -6.90 -4.07 10.40
C TYR A 400 -8.35 -3.99 10.90
N LEU A 401 -8.53 -4.17 12.21
CA LEU A 401 -9.80 -4.04 12.91
C LEU A 401 -9.88 -2.68 13.61
N TYR A 402 -11.03 -2.01 13.52
CA TYR A 402 -11.22 -0.70 14.13
C TYR A 402 -12.64 -0.52 14.64
N ASP A 403 -12.84 0.44 15.54
CA ASP A 403 -14.14 0.93 15.97
C ASP A 403 -14.77 1.70 14.81
N LEU A 404 -15.66 1.04 14.08
CA LEU A 404 -16.33 1.60 12.91
C LEU A 404 -17.32 2.69 13.30
N THR A 405 -18.01 2.54 14.44
CA THR A 405 -19.00 3.52 14.92
C THR A 405 -18.36 4.88 15.15
N ASN A 406 -17.16 4.92 15.76
CA ASN A 406 -16.45 6.15 16.08
C ASN A 406 -15.31 6.47 15.10
N ASN A 407 -15.05 5.59 14.11
CA ASN A 407 -13.98 5.72 13.12
C ASN A 407 -12.58 5.92 13.76
N ARG A 408 -12.22 5.07 14.71
CA ARG A 408 -10.96 5.13 15.44
C ARG A 408 -10.40 3.72 15.69
N PRO A 409 -9.10 3.58 16.01
CA PRO A 409 -8.56 2.31 16.45
C PRO A 409 -9.27 1.80 17.72
N VAL A 410 -9.33 0.47 17.89
CA VAL A 410 -9.77 -0.14 19.16
C VAL A 410 -8.71 0.05 20.25
N VAL A 411 -9.10 -0.09 21.52
CA VAL A 411 -8.20 0.15 22.66
C VAL A 411 -6.96 -0.75 22.64
N ASP A 412 -7.09 -2.00 22.18
CA ASP A 412 -5.97 -2.94 22.07
C ASP A 412 -4.89 -2.48 21.11
N TYR A 413 -5.27 -1.81 20.03
CA TYR A 413 -4.31 -1.18 19.11
C TYR A 413 -3.48 -0.09 19.81
N TYR A 414 -4.11 0.78 20.59
CA TYR A 414 -3.40 1.84 21.32
C TYR A 414 -2.47 1.28 22.39
N ASN A 415 -2.91 0.25 23.11
CA ASN A 415 -2.15 -0.36 24.20
C ASN A 415 -0.96 -1.22 23.71
N ASP A 416 -0.94 -1.58 22.43
CA ASP A 416 0.19 -2.32 21.86
C ASP A 416 1.33 -1.35 21.50
N ALA A 417 2.39 -1.37 22.31
CA ALA A 417 3.62 -0.61 22.07
C ALA A 417 4.69 -1.43 21.32
N SER A 418 4.37 -2.65 20.86
CA SER A 418 5.34 -3.49 20.17
C SER A 418 5.75 -2.90 18.83
N THR A 419 7.04 -2.94 18.53
CA THR A 419 7.65 -2.40 17.33
C THR A 419 8.37 -3.49 16.54
N ASN A 420 8.60 -3.23 15.26
CA ASN A 420 9.38 -4.08 14.37
C ASN A 420 10.35 -3.19 13.57
N THR A 421 11.44 -3.74 13.07
CA THR A 421 12.37 -3.05 12.16
C THR A 421 11.67 -2.55 10.89
N ASP A 422 10.70 -3.32 10.38
CA ASP A 422 9.74 -2.86 9.38
C ASP A 422 8.54 -2.25 10.13
N ALA A 423 8.41 -0.92 10.08
CA ALA A 423 7.34 -0.20 10.78
C ALA A 423 5.93 -0.72 10.42
N LYS A 424 5.73 -1.19 9.19
CA LYS A 424 4.45 -1.80 8.75
C LYS A 424 4.10 -3.08 9.50
N LYS A 425 5.08 -3.71 10.16
CA LYS A 425 4.90 -4.92 10.98
C LYS A 425 4.83 -4.63 12.48
N SER A 426 4.82 -3.39 12.93
CA SER A 426 4.59 -3.00 14.33
C SER A 426 3.21 -3.44 14.82
N LYS A 427 2.89 -3.25 16.10
CA LYS A 427 1.62 -3.72 16.69
C LYS A 427 1.49 -5.26 16.64
N MET A 428 2.52 -5.95 17.11
CA MET A 428 2.64 -7.41 17.00
C MET A 428 1.72 -8.16 17.98
N VAL A 429 1.33 -7.52 19.09
CA VAL A 429 0.40 -8.09 20.09
C VAL A 429 -1.06 -7.94 19.62
N PHE A 430 -1.40 -6.80 19.04
CA PHE A 430 -2.69 -6.58 18.38
C PHE A 430 -2.85 -7.50 17.17
N ASP A 431 -1.76 -7.71 16.44
CA ASP A 431 -1.59 -8.62 15.33
C ASP A 431 -2.43 -8.25 14.09
N GLY A 432 -3.13 -9.20 13.48
CA GLY A 432 -3.80 -9.06 12.18
C GLY A 432 -2.92 -9.49 11.00
N ASN A 433 -1.70 -9.98 11.24
CA ASN A 433 -0.84 -10.53 10.19
C ASN A 433 -1.41 -11.84 9.64
N ILE A 434 -1.07 -12.11 8.38
CA ILE A 434 -1.42 -13.38 7.74
C ILE A 434 -0.59 -14.52 8.36
N ASN A 435 -1.27 -15.54 8.87
CA ASN A 435 -0.64 -16.81 9.22
C ASN A 435 -0.66 -17.70 7.98
N THR A 436 0.49 -18.26 7.63
CA THR A 436 0.67 -19.07 6.44
C THR A 436 0.93 -20.53 6.78
N ASP A 437 0.43 -21.42 5.95
CA ASP A 437 0.78 -22.83 6.00
C ASP A 437 2.28 -23.04 5.73
N ALA A 438 2.92 -23.86 6.53
CA ALA A 438 4.38 -24.07 6.48
C ALA A 438 4.87 -24.67 5.15
N THR A 439 4.03 -25.45 4.46
CA THR A 439 4.37 -26.13 3.21
C THR A 439 4.01 -25.29 1.99
N SER A 440 2.76 -24.86 1.88
CA SER A 440 2.26 -24.13 0.71
C SER A 440 2.63 -22.65 0.73
N LYS A 441 3.04 -22.12 1.89
CA LYS A 441 3.29 -20.68 2.15
C LYS A 441 2.07 -19.79 1.87
N ARG A 442 0.87 -20.38 1.73
CA ARG A 442 -0.40 -19.68 1.50
C ARG A 442 -1.05 -19.32 2.83
N GLY A 443 -1.85 -18.27 2.80
CA GLY A 443 -2.59 -17.80 3.95
C GLY A 443 -3.63 -18.81 4.45
N VAL A 444 -3.71 -18.97 5.77
CA VAL A 444 -4.69 -19.82 6.47
C VAL A 444 -5.62 -18.96 7.30
N THR A 445 -5.08 -18.05 8.09
CA THR A 445 -5.86 -17.20 9.00
C THR A 445 -5.25 -15.80 9.16
N TYR A 446 -6.10 -14.88 9.65
CA TYR A 446 -5.68 -13.66 10.33
C TYR A 446 -6.22 -13.72 11.76
N LYS A 447 -5.38 -13.44 12.76
CA LYS A 447 -5.79 -13.38 14.17
C LYS A 447 -5.66 -11.93 14.66
N ILE A 448 -6.68 -11.42 15.35
CA ILE A 448 -6.64 -10.10 15.97
C ILE A 448 -6.99 -10.22 17.44
N ARG A 449 -6.12 -9.70 18.30
CA ARG A 449 -6.31 -9.69 19.74
C ARG A 449 -7.07 -8.44 20.18
N ILE A 450 -8.20 -8.62 20.87
CA ILE A 450 -9.08 -7.56 21.37
C ILE A 450 -9.40 -7.73 22.85
N THR A 451 -8.42 -8.18 23.62
CA THR A 451 -8.57 -8.53 25.05
C THR A 451 -9.07 -7.35 25.88
N ASN A 452 -8.49 -6.16 25.68
CA ASN A 452 -8.86 -4.99 26.48
C ASN A 452 -10.23 -4.43 26.07
N GLN A 453 -10.57 -4.50 24.79
CA GLN A 453 -11.91 -4.16 24.30
C GLN A 453 -12.98 -5.04 24.96
N ILE A 454 -12.78 -6.36 24.99
CA ILE A 454 -13.72 -7.31 25.58
C ILE A 454 -13.74 -7.18 27.10
N ARG A 455 -12.59 -7.03 27.72
CA ARG A 455 -12.48 -6.78 29.17
C ARG A 455 -13.27 -5.53 29.59
N ASN A 456 -13.18 -4.49 28.80
CA ASN A 456 -13.91 -3.23 29.04
C ASN A 456 -15.43 -3.42 28.92
N LEU A 457 -15.88 -4.11 27.86
CA LEU A 457 -17.31 -4.41 27.66
C LEU A 457 -17.89 -5.27 28.81
N ILE A 458 -17.14 -6.23 29.34
CA ILE A 458 -17.60 -7.11 30.40
C ILE A 458 -17.61 -6.40 31.76
N ARG A 459 -16.55 -5.63 32.08
CA ARG A 459 -16.40 -4.99 33.39
C ARG A 459 -17.24 -3.73 33.58
N ASN A 460 -17.46 -2.96 32.52
CA ASN A 460 -18.12 -1.67 32.59
C ASN A 460 -19.49 -1.73 31.90
N ALA A 461 -20.56 -1.70 32.67
CA ALA A 461 -21.92 -1.75 32.15
C ALA A 461 -22.22 -0.60 31.17
N ASP A 462 -21.63 0.58 31.41
CA ASP A 462 -21.79 1.77 30.55
C ASP A 462 -20.98 1.70 29.25
N SER A 463 -20.12 0.71 29.06
CA SER A 463 -19.37 0.52 27.80
C SER A 463 -20.30 0.09 26.69
N THR A 464 -20.33 0.88 25.61
CA THR A 464 -21.12 0.57 24.42
C THR A 464 -20.47 -0.53 23.59
N ASN A 465 -21.25 -1.55 23.23
CA ASN A 465 -20.85 -2.56 22.24
C ASN A 465 -20.95 -1.93 20.84
N VAL A 466 -19.84 -1.35 20.37
CA VAL A 466 -19.75 -0.67 19.07
C VAL A 466 -19.61 -1.67 17.94
N LYS A 467 -20.08 -1.30 16.73
CA LYS A 467 -19.79 -2.04 15.52
C LYS A 467 -18.30 -1.91 15.18
N LEU A 468 -17.69 -3.02 14.84
CA LEU A 468 -16.31 -3.06 14.39
C LEU A 468 -16.24 -3.18 12.87
N GLY A 469 -15.24 -2.57 12.27
CA GLY A 469 -14.92 -2.72 10.85
C GLY A 469 -13.62 -3.49 10.66
N ILE A 470 -13.58 -4.40 9.70
CA ILE A 470 -12.33 -5.06 9.30
C ILE A 470 -12.03 -4.78 7.83
N VAL A 471 -10.78 -4.40 7.55
CA VAL A 471 -10.27 -4.06 6.22
C VAL A 471 -8.92 -4.72 5.97
N VAL A 472 -8.53 -4.84 4.71
CA VAL A 472 -7.11 -5.04 4.37
C VAL A 472 -6.34 -3.77 4.67
N THR A 473 -5.07 -3.86 5.05
CA THR A 473 -4.25 -2.68 5.32
C THR A 473 -2.89 -2.76 4.65
N GLU A 474 -2.44 -1.63 4.09
CA GLU A 474 -1.08 -1.49 3.55
C GLU A 474 -0.07 -1.12 4.64
N ASP A 475 -0.52 -0.39 5.64
CA ASP A 475 0.34 0.09 6.73
C ASP A 475 -0.46 0.22 8.02
N ILE A 476 -0.13 -0.59 9.01
CA ILE A 476 -0.82 -0.63 10.31
C ILE A 476 -0.67 0.68 11.10
N ASN A 477 0.36 1.48 10.84
CA ASN A 477 0.57 2.76 11.52
C ASN A 477 -0.28 3.90 10.95
N THR A 478 -0.87 3.70 9.78
CA THR A 478 -1.74 4.69 9.13
C THR A 478 -3.20 4.45 9.54
N VAL A 479 -3.64 5.10 10.61
CA VAL A 479 -4.99 4.95 11.19
C VAL A 479 -6.00 5.99 10.74
N ALA A 480 -5.57 7.01 10.00
CA ALA A 480 -6.47 8.02 9.44
C ALA A 480 -7.51 7.39 8.51
N SER A 481 -8.69 8.00 8.41
CA SER A 481 -9.77 7.56 7.51
C SER A 481 -10.00 8.55 6.38
N TYR A 482 -10.39 8.03 5.23
CA TYR A 482 -10.76 8.78 4.03
C TYR A 482 -12.26 8.69 3.76
N LYS A 483 -12.83 9.78 3.25
CA LYS A 483 -14.26 9.93 3.03
C LYS A 483 -14.71 9.16 1.79
N MET A 484 -15.86 8.52 1.89
CA MET A 484 -16.57 8.02 0.72
C MET A 484 -17.16 9.20 -0.06
N LYS A 485 -17.23 9.07 -1.39
CA LYS A 485 -17.91 10.05 -2.26
C LYS A 485 -19.41 10.08 -1.96
N THR A 486 -19.98 8.90 -1.74
CA THR A 486 -21.40 8.72 -1.41
C THR A 486 -21.51 7.92 -0.10
N PRO A 487 -21.59 8.59 1.06
CA PRO A 487 -21.84 7.95 2.34
C PRO A 487 -23.19 7.23 2.37
N ASN A 488 -23.30 6.19 3.21
CA ASN A 488 -24.57 5.52 3.49
C ASN A 488 -24.82 5.43 5.01
N SER A 489 -25.92 4.78 5.43
CA SER A 489 -26.28 4.66 6.84
C SER A 489 -25.31 3.81 7.67
N PHE A 490 -24.45 3.00 7.03
CA PHE A 490 -23.51 2.10 7.71
C PHE A 490 -22.12 2.68 7.80
N ILE A 491 -21.64 3.32 6.72
CA ILE A 491 -20.30 3.89 6.65
C ILE A 491 -20.28 5.23 5.90
N SER A 492 -19.41 6.13 6.32
CA SER A 492 -19.14 7.41 5.64
C SER A 492 -17.66 7.55 5.24
N GLN A 493 -16.82 6.67 5.73
CA GLN A 493 -15.38 6.69 5.52
C GLN A 493 -14.77 5.30 5.76
N ALA A 494 -13.56 5.08 5.25
CA ALA A 494 -12.80 3.87 5.49
C ALA A 494 -11.33 4.20 5.80
N PRO A 495 -10.57 3.30 6.46
CA PRO A 495 -9.16 3.53 6.77
C PRO A 495 -8.33 3.84 5.53
N LYS A 496 -7.55 4.92 5.58
CA LYS A 496 -6.66 5.36 4.48
C LYS A 496 -5.71 4.26 4.03
N ALA A 497 -5.18 3.46 4.97
CA ALA A 497 -4.28 2.35 4.66
C ALA A 497 -4.95 1.24 3.84
N SER A 498 -6.27 1.09 3.93
CA SER A 498 -7.03 0.18 3.07
C SER A 498 -7.15 0.74 1.65
N VAL A 499 -7.37 2.05 1.52
CA VAL A 499 -7.44 2.70 0.20
C VAL A 499 -6.12 2.57 -0.57
N MET A 500 -4.99 2.56 0.12
CA MET A 500 -3.67 2.34 -0.49
C MET A 500 -3.46 0.91 -1.00
N ASN A 501 -4.09 -0.09 -0.38
CA ASN A 501 -3.82 -1.51 -0.68
C ASN A 501 -4.59 -1.95 -1.94
N PRO A 502 -3.94 -2.52 -2.97
CA PRO A 502 -4.62 -2.97 -4.19
C PRO A 502 -5.19 -4.39 -4.08
N LEU A 503 -4.89 -5.09 -2.98
CA LEU A 503 -5.22 -6.50 -2.81
C LEU A 503 -6.57 -6.70 -2.11
N GLY A 504 -7.05 -7.93 -2.16
CA GLY A 504 -8.21 -8.38 -1.42
C GLY A 504 -8.04 -9.80 -0.89
N THR A 505 -8.89 -10.18 0.05
CA THR A 505 -8.97 -11.53 0.61
C THR A 505 -10.42 -11.93 0.84
N ILE A 506 -10.70 -13.23 0.76
CA ILE A 506 -11.99 -13.81 1.06
C ILE A 506 -11.88 -14.63 2.34
N LEU A 507 -12.68 -14.28 3.34
CA LEU A 507 -12.69 -14.92 4.64
C LEU A 507 -14.02 -15.65 4.85
N TYR A 508 -14.03 -16.65 5.71
CA TYR A 508 -15.29 -17.25 6.18
C TYR A 508 -15.94 -16.33 7.20
N GLY A 509 -17.26 -16.12 7.07
CA GLY A 509 -18.05 -15.31 7.98
C GLY A 509 -18.56 -16.07 9.21
N GLY A 510 -19.41 -15.39 10.01
CA GLY A 510 -19.98 -15.94 11.24
C GLY A 510 -21.28 -16.73 11.07
N LYS A 511 -21.86 -16.79 9.86
CA LYS A 511 -23.15 -17.41 9.60
C LYS A 511 -23.14 -18.90 9.96
N SER A 512 -24.24 -19.42 10.50
CA SER A 512 -24.36 -20.81 10.98
C SER A 512 -24.14 -21.88 9.91
N THR A 513 -24.33 -21.55 8.63
CA THR A 513 -24.05 -22.43 7.48
C THR A 513 -22.57 -22.65 7.19
N VAL A 514 -21.69 -21.79 7.73
CA VAL A 514 -20.23 -21.97 7.61
C VAL A 514 -19.78 -23.13 8.48
N PRO A 515 -18.88 -24.04 8.00
CA PRO A 515 -18.31 -25.11 8.81
C PRO A 515 -17.76 -24.58 10.14
N GLU A 516 -18.01 -25.32 11.22
CA GLU A 516 -17.76 -24.83 12.58
C GLU A 516 -16.28 -24.51 12.84
N ASP A 517 -15.38 -25.28 12.28
CA ASP A 517 -13.92 -25.14 12.37
C ASP A 517 -13.37 -23.92 11.59
N LYS A 518 -14.16 -23.36 10.66
CA LYS A 518 -13.80 -22.19 9.84
C LYS A 518 -14.63 -20.94 10.15
N ARG A 519 -15.71 -21.12 10.91
CA ARG A 519 -16.65 -20.03 11.23
C ARG A 519 -15.99 -18.96 12.07
N LEU A 520 -16.15 -17.71 11.70
CA LEU A 520 -15.72 -16.57 12.51
C LEU A 520 -16.40 -16.58 13.88
N LYS A 521 -15.62 -16.57 14.92
CA LYS A 521 -16.04 -16.57 16.32
C LYS A 521 -15.19 -15.61 17.13
N LEU A 522 -15.76 -15.07 18.20
CA LEU A 522 -15.02 -14.40 19.26
C LEU A 522 -14.65 -15.45 20.31
N GLU A 523 -13.37 -15.69 20.50
CA GLU A 523 -12.83 -16.59 21.52
C GLU A 523 -12.42 -15.80 22.74
N ILE A 524 -12.95 -16.15 23.93
CA ILE A 524 -12.64 -15.50 25.21
C ILE A 524 -12.07 -16.55 26.14
N PHE A 525 -10.83 -16.36 26.55
CA PHE A 525 -10.16 -17.15 27.58
C PHE A 525 -10.25 -16.40 28.90
N TYR A 526 -10.77 -17.06 29.94
CA TYR A 526 -11.06 -16.42 31.20
C TYR A 526 -10.83 -17.35 32.41
N THR A 527 -10.63 -16.73 33.55
CA THR A 527 -10.61 -17.41 34.87
C THR A 527 -11.90 -17.05 35.61
N LYS A 528 -12.52 -18.04 36.27
CA LYS A 528 -13.67 -17.79 37.13
C LYS A 528 -13.17 -17.20 38.43
N PRO A 529 -13.83 -16.19 38.99
CA PRO A 529 -13.58 -15.79 40.38
C PRO A 529 -14.02 -16.91 41.32
N ASN A 530 -13.26 -17.13 42.39
CA ASN A 530 -13.62 -18.07 43.45
C ASN A 530 -14.85 -17.57 44.20
#